data_97d8ac2df41a6baad2ae64550c17a16b
#
_entry.id   97d8ac2df41a6baad2ae64550c17a16b
#
_cell.length_a   1.000
_cell.length_b   1.000
_cell.length_c   1.000
_cell.angle_alpha   90.00
_cell.angle_beta   90.00
_cell.angle_gamma   90.00
#
_symmetry.space_group_name_H-M   'P 1'
#
loop_
_entity.id
_entity.type
_entity.pdbx_description
1 polymer ?
#
loop_
_entity_poly.entity_id
_entity_poly.type
_entity_poly.pdbx_seq_one_letter_code
_entity_poly.pdbx_strand_id
1 'polypeptide(L)'
;HTEFKDSELGRIPKSWEISNIGKLTQFVTSGSRGWSQYYSSEGSLFIRIGNLTRDHINLKFADIQLVEPPSGGEGTRTKVKVGDILVSITADLGVIGVVNESLREAYVNQHVCLVRLESVSDVNPRWVGHFLSGHAGQEQFEKKNDGGAKAGLNLPTIRSIVVPLPSPQEQNKVVRVLDRLDSEISIKQTKLAKHQSLKKSLMQDLLTGKVRVTVN
;
A
#
# COMPACT_ATOMS: atom_id res chain seq x y z
N HIS A 1 0.30 -26.81 -7.38
CA HIS A 1 -0.19 -26.95 -8.77
C HIS A 1 0.71 -27.90 -9.55
N THR A 2 0.12 -28.72 -10.40
CA THR A 2 0.84 -29.70 -11.24
C THR A 2 0.81 -29.31 -12.72
N GLU A 3 -0.16 -28.51 -13.15
CA GLU A 3 -0.29 -28.04 -14.54
C GLU A 3 -0.17 -26.53 -14.61
N PHE A 4 0.52 -26.04 -15.66
CA PHE A 4 0.80 -24.64 -15.90
C PHE A 4 0.46 -24.26 -17.34
N LYS A 5 0.24 -22.97 -17.58
CA LYS A 5 0.08 -22.37 -18.92
C LYS A 5 0.92 -21.09 -19.03
N ASP A 6 1.29 -20.76 -20.26
CA ASP A 6 1.95 -19.50 -20.56
C ASP A 6 0.92 -18.34 -20.55
N SER A 7 1.36 -17.18 -20.08
CA SER A 7 0.58 -15.95 -20.02
C SER A 7 1.48 -14.72 -20.18
N GLU A 8 0.89 -13.55 -20.26
CA GLU A 8 1.63 -12.27 -20.25
C GLU A 8 2.34 -11.98 -18.91
N LEU A 9 2.03 -12.73 -17.84
CA LEU A 9 2.73 -12.72 -16.56
C LEU A 9 3.82 -13.80 -16.45
N GLY A 10 4.14 -14.47 -17.58
CA GLY A 10 4.96 -15.67 -17.58
C GLY A 10 4.13 -16.93 -17.31
N ARG A 11 4.74 -17.96 -16.78
CA ARG A 11 4.14 -19.26 -16.55
C ARG A 11 3.31 -19.27 -15.26
N ILE A 12 1.99 -19.44 -15.36
CA ILE A 12 1.04 -19.46 -14.24
C ILE A 12 0.32 -20.81 -14.15
N PRO A 13 -0.26 -21.18 -12.98
CA PRO A 13 -1.11 -22.36 -12.86
C PRO A 13 -2.23 -22.36 -13.89
N LYS A 14 -2.52 -23.52 -14.50
CA LYS A 14 -3.52 -23.64 -15.57
C LYS A 14 -4.92 -23.22 -15.13
N SER A 15 -5.24 -23.44 -13.85
CA SER A 15 -6.52 -23.07 -13.23
C SER A 15 -6.68 -21.58 -12.95
N TRP A 16 -5.59 -20.81 -13.00
CA TRP A 16 -5.67 -19.37 -12.75
C TRP A 16 -6.12 -18.63 -14.00
N GLU A 17 -7.00 -17.68 -13.82
CA GLU A 17 -7.35 -16.70 -14.85
C GLU A 17 -6.44 -15.47 -14.74
N ILE A 18 -6.50 -14.59 -15.73
CA ILE A 18 -5.86 -13.28 -15.70
C ILE A 18 -6.87 -12.21 -16.10
N SER A 19 -6.75 -11.05 -15.49
CA SER A 19 -7.53 -9.88 -15.87
C SER A 19 -6.69 -8.62 -15.68
N ASN A 20 -7.10 -7.51 -16.29
CA ASN A 20 -6.50 -6.22 -15.99
C ASN A 20 -7.28 -5.47 -14.90
N ILE A 21 -6.60 -4.56 -14.20
CA ILE A 21 -7.18 -3.72 -13.14
C ILE A 21 -8.45 -3.03 -13.63
N GLY A 22 -8.45 -2.51 -14.87
CA GLY A 22 -9.59 -1.76 -15.42
C GLY A 22 -10.88 -2.56 -15.50
N LYS A 23 -10.80 -3.89 -15.72
CA LYS A 23 -11.97 -4.79 -15.75
C LYS A 23 -12.47 -5.18 -14.36
N LEU A 24 -11.64 -5.08 -13.36
CA LEU A 24 -11.94 -5.47 -11.98
C LEU A 24 -12.46 -4.32 -11.12
N THR A 25 -12.43 -3.10 -11.65
CA THR A 25 -12.63 -1.89 -10.84
C THR A 25 -13.91 -1.16 -11.13
N GLN A 26 -14.60 -0.74 -10.08
CA GLN A 26 -15.67 0.23 -10.14
C GLN A 26 -15.15 1.57 -10.68
N PHE A 27 -14.02 2.04 -10.16
CA PHE A 27 -13.34 3.21 -10.68
C PHE A 27 -11.87 3.28 -10.27
N VAL A 28 -11.11 4.07 -11.04
CA VAL A 28 -9.71 4.42 -10.75
C VAL A 28 -9.60 5.93 -10.82
N THR A 29 -9.04 6.53 -9.79
CA THR A 29 -8.89 8.00 -9.67
C THR A 29 -7.59 8.36 -8.95
N SER A 30 -7.28 9.66 -8.87
CA SER A 30 -6.25 10.19 -7.98
C SER A 30 -6.74 11.48 -7.34
N GLY A 31 -6.10 11.98 -6.30
CA GLY A 31 -6.38 13.30 -5.78
C GLY A 31 -6.08 14.40 -6.79
N SER A 32 -6.57 15.60 -6.51
CA SER A 32 -6.27 16.79 -7.32
C SER A 32 -5.19 17.65 -6.66
N ARG A 33 -4.63 18.56 -7.43
CA ARG A 33 -3.69 19.58 -6.91
C ARG A 33 -4.44 20.63 -6.09
N GLY A 34 -3.71 21.35 -5.26
CA GLY A 34 -4.25 22.51 -4.53
C GLY A 34 -4.87 22.17 -3.17
N TRP A 35 -4.81 20.92 -2.71
CA TRP A 35 -5.34 20.54 -1.39
C TRP A 35 -4.57 21.14 -0.20
N SER A 36 -3.42 21.75 -0.43
CA SER A 36 -2.67 22.43 0.64
C SER A 36 -3.46 23.56 1.33
N GLN A 37 -4.42 24.16 0.65
CA GLN A 37 -5.33 25.16 1.23
C GLN A 37 -6.32 24.55 2.25
N TYR A 38 -6.52 23.24 2.24
CA TYR A 38 -7.40 22.50 3.17
C TYR A 38 -6.62 21.83 4.29
N TYR A 39 -5.29 22.05 4.39
CA TYR A 39 -4.50 21.50 5.49
C TYR A 39 -4.95 22.08 6.82
N SER A 40 -5.13 21.20 7.80
CA SER A 40 -5.64 21.54 9.13
C SER A 40 -4.87 20.79 10.22
N SER A 41 -4.96 21.26 11.45
CA SER A 41 -4.50 20.54 12.63
C SER A 41 -5.52 19.47 13.09
N GLU A 42 -6.74 19.53 12.60
CA GLU A 42 -7.84 18.61 12.91
C GLU A 42 -8.47 18.10 11.61
N GLY A 43 -9.41 17.15 11.72
CA GLY A 43 -10.18 16.66 10.58
C GLY A 43 -9.76 15.29 10.09
N SER A 44 -9.88 15.07 8.76
CA SER A 44 -9.68 13.79 8.11
C SER A 44 -8.21 13.54 7.72
N LEU A 45 -7.81 12.29 7.60
CA LEU A 45 -6.47 11.94 7.14
C LEU A 45 -6.27 12.30 5.67
N PHE A 46 -5.09 12.82 5.35
CA PHE A 46 -4.68 13.06 3.97
C PHE A 46 -3.54 12.13 3.60
N ILE A 47 -3.87 11.08 2.86
CA ILE A 47 -2.92 10.02 2.48
C ILE A 47 -2.00 10.53 1.37
N ARG A 48 -0.70 10.49 1.65
CA ARG A 48 0.38 10.88 0.74
C ARG A 48 1.27 9.68 0.46
N ILE A 49 2.19 9.78 -0.49
CA ILE A 49 3.18 8.72 -0.79
C ILE A 49 3.91 8.27 0.48
N GLY A 50 4.26 9.18 1.37
CA GLY A 50 4.91 8.89 2.64
C GLY A 50 4.13 7.94 3.57
N ASN A 51 2.83 7.76 3.36
CA ASN A 51 1.99 6.80 4.08
C ASN A 51 1.98 5.40 3.46
N LEU A 52 2.59 5.22 2.28
CA LEU A 52 2.83 3.93 1.65
C LEU A 52 4.25 3.44 1.98
N THR A 53 4.49 2.15 1.87
CA THR A 53 5.83 1.56 2.08
C THR A 53 6.04 0.37 1.16
N ARG A 54 7.30 0.06 0.84
CA ARG A 54 7.66 -1.14 0.08
C ARG A 54 7.79 -2.38 0.96
N ASP A 55 7.79 -2.21 2.29
CA ASP A 55 7.99 -3.31 3.23
C ASP A 55 6.74 -4.20 3.37
N HIS A 56 5.56 -3.63 3.18
CA HIS A 56 4.26 -4.30 3.31
C HIS A 56 3.15 -3.45 2.67
N ILE A 57 1.97 -4.04 2.46
CA ILE A 57 0.81 -3.35 1.87
C ILE A 57 -0.06 -2.58 2.88
N ASN A 58 0.28 -2.56 4.15
CA ASN A 58 -0.46 -1.78 5.14
C ASN A 58 0.03 -0.32 5.13
N LEU A 59 -0.88 0.62 5.38
CA LEU A 59 -0.54 2.03 5.48
C LEU A 59 0.25 2.31 6.77
N LYS A 60 1.16 3.30 6.72
CA LYS A 60 1.92 3.77 7.88
C LYS A 60 1.57 5.22 8.21
N PHE A 61 1.47 5.53 9.49
CA PHE A 61 1.03 6.83 9.99
C PHE A 61 2.03 7.46 10.96
N ALA A 62 3.34 7.27 10.69
CA ALA A 62 4.39 7.94 11.45
C ALA A 62 4.40 9.46 11.18
N ASP A 63 4.03 9.86 9.95
CA ASP A 63 3.84 11.25 9.52
C ASP A 63 2.41 11.42 9.01
N ILE A 64 1.61 12.19 9.72
CA ILE A 64 0.19 12.41 9.45
C ILE A 64 -0.02 13.85 8.97
N GLN A 65 -0.70 14.01 7.84
CA GLN A 65 -1.32 15.26 7.43
C GLN A 65 -2.82 15.16 7.61
N LEU A 66 -3.43 16.19 8.18
CA LEU A 66 -4.87 16.32 8.30
C LEU A 66 -5.40 17.35 7.32
N VAL A 67 -6.67 17.19 6.92
CA VAL A 67 -7.38 18.09 6.02
C VAL A 67 -8.82 18.27 6.44
N GLU A 68 -9.37 19.44 6.17
CA GLU A 68 -10.80 19.67 6.07
C GLU A 68 -11.17 19.53 4.58
N PRO A 69 -11.75 18.39 4.17
CA PRO A 69 -11.95 18.10 2.76
C PRO A 69 -12.93 19.08 2.13
N PRO A 70 -12.73 19.49 0.86
CA PRO A 70 -13.69 20.34 0.15
C PRO A 70 -15.02 19.62 0.01
N SER A 71 -16.12 20.39 0.15
CA SER A 71 -17.45 19.91 -0.18
C SER A 71 -17.59 19.65 -1.68
N GLY A 72 -18.40 18.63 -2.06
CA GLY A 72 -18.71 18.33 -3.44
C GLY A 72 -17.96 17.16 -4.06
N GLY A 73 -17.91 17.12 -5.39
CA GLY A 73 -17.47 15.94 -6.15
C GLY A 73 -16.01 15.54 -5.94
N GLU A 74 -15.13 16.48 -5.67
CA GLU A 74 -13.72 16.20 -5.45
C GLU A 74 -13.48 15.47 -4.11
N GLY A 75 -14.08 15.96 -3.02
CA GLY A 75 -14.05 15.29 -1.73
C GLY A 75 -14.61 13.87 -1.84
N THR A 76 -15.78 13.71 -2.45
CA THR A 76 -16.41 12.39 -2.64
C THR A 76 -15.53 11.44 -3.45
N ARG A 77 -14.91 11.92 -4.54
CA ARG A 77 -14.10 11.12 -5.45
C ARG A 77 -12.80 10.61 -4.81
N THR A 78 -12.19 11.40 -3.94
CA THR A 78 -10.87 11.11 -3.34
C THR A 78 -10.97 10.46 -1.98
N LYS A 79 -12.18 10.32 -1.42
CA LYS A 79 -12.47 9.63 -0.16
C LYS A 79 -12.21 8.13 -0.29
N VAL A 80 -11.34 7.61 0.58
CA VAL A 80 -11.01 6.19 0.60
C VAL A 80 -12.06 5.37 1.36
N LYS A 81 -12.16 4.09 1.00
CA LYS A 81 -12.98 3.07 1.67
C LYS A 81 -12.13 1.85 1.97
N VAL A 82 -12.57 1.05 2.92
CA VAL A 82 -11.97 -0.28 3.18
C VAL A 82 -11.92 -1.09 1.88
N GLY A 83 -10.78 -1.72 1.64
CA GLY A 83 -10.52 -2.48 0.42
C GLY A 83 -10.00 -1.66 -0.76
N ASP A 84 -9.96 -0.32 -0.69
CA ASP A 84 -9.31 0.46 -1.74
C ASP A 84 -7.82 0.15 -1.80
N ILE A 85 -7.31 -0.02 -3.02
CA ILE A 85 -5.89 -0.22 -3.30
C ILE A 85 -5.32 1.14 -3.70
N LEU A 86 -4.25 1.53 -3.04
CA LEU A 86 -3.56 2.79 -3.25
C LEU A 86 -2.22 2.52 -3.94
N VAL A 87 -1.94 3.28 -4.99
CA VAL A 87 -0.71 3.13 -5.81
C VAL A 87 -0.04 4.49 -5.94
N SER A 88 1.22 4.59 -5.59
CA SER A 88 1.99 5.82 -5.87
C SER A 88 2.25 5.96 -7.38
N ILE A 89 1.92 7.13 -7.94
CA ILE A 89 1.97 7.40 -9.39
C ILE A 89 2.99 8.46 -9.79
N THR A 90 3.73 9.00 -8.84
CA THR A 90 4.82 9.97 -9.06
C THR A 90 5.96 9.70 -8.07
N ALA A 91 7.13 10.23 -8.34
CA ALA A 91 8.34 10.09 -7.52
C ALA A 91 8.76 8.61 -7.33
N ASP A 92 8.37 7.97 -6.23
CA ASP A 92 8.56 6.54 -6.00
C ASP A 92 7.35 5.77 -6.56
N LEU A 93 7.45 5.30 -7.81
CA LEU A 93 6.34 4.70 -8.55
C LEU A 93 6.02 3.29 -8.08
N GLY A 94 4.73 2.95 -8.05
CA GLY A 94 4.28 1.58 -7.80
C GLY A 94 4.37 1.12 -6.34
N VAL A 95 4.53 2.04 -5.37
CA VAL A 95 4.38 1.67 -3.96
C VAL A 95 2.91 1.43 -3.67
N ILE A 96 2.62 0.29 -3.04
CA ILE A 96 1.25 -0.20 -2.83
C ILE A 96 0.81 -0.04 -1.38
N GLY A 97 -0.44 0.38 -1.19
CA GLY A 97 -1.13 0.31 0.09
C GLY A 97 -2.53 -0.23 -0.09
N VAL A 98 -3.06 -0.95 0.92
CA VAL A 98 -4.46 -1.40 0.93
C VAL A 98 -5.13 -0.88 2.19
N VAL A 99 -6.27 -0.22 2.01
CA VAL A 99 -7.03 0.37 3.11
C VAL A 99 -7.71 -0.73 3.92
N ASN A 100 -7.45 -0.75 5.22
CA ASN A 100 -8.04 -1.70 6.17
C ASN A 100 -9.13 -1.04 7.05
N GLU A 101 -9.84 -1.83 7.83
CA GLU A 101 -10.97 -1.40 8.66
C GLU A 101 -10.60 -0.42 9.79
N SER A 102 -9.31 -0.36 10.17
CA SER A 102 -8.85 0.54 11.24
C SER A 102 -8.69 2.00 10.81
N LEU A 103 -8.82 2.28 9.50
CA LEU A 103 -8.63 3.63 8.97
C LEU A 103 -9.86 4.50 9.25
N ARG A 104 -9.64 5.62 9.95
CA ARG A 104 -10.64 6.69 10.05
C ARG A 104 -10.83 7.38 8.69
N GLU A 105 -11.78 8.31 8.60
CA GLU A 105 -12.03 9.05 7.37
C GLU A 105 -10.73 9.61 6.76
N ALA A 106 -10.52 9.33 5.48
CA ALA A 106 -9.30 9.70 4.80
C ALA A 106 -9.52 10.01 3.31
N TYR A 107 -8.60 10.77 2.73
CA TYR A 107 -8.59 11.23 1.34
C TYR A 107 -7.22 11.05 0.73
N VAL A 108 -7.12 10.78 -0.56
CA VAL A 108 -5.83 10.64 -1.25
C VAL A 108 -5.39 11.95 -1.90
N ASN A 109 -4.08 12.19 -1.91
CA ASN A 109 -3.47 13.31 -2.61
C ASN A 109 -3.30 13.02 -4.12
N GLN A 110 -2.83 14.01 -4.88
CA GLN A 110 -2.61 13.93 -6.33
C GLN A 110 -1.50 12.93 -6.75
N HIS A 111 -0.68 12.47 -5.83
CA HIS A 111 0.43 11.55 -6.07
C HIS A 111 0.08 10.09 -5.79
N VAL A 112 -1.13 9.84 -5.30
CA VAL A 112 -1.65 8.51 -4.98
C VAL A 112 -2.88 8.24 -5.84
N CYS A 113 -2.80 7.16 -6.62
CA CYS A 113 -3.94 6.60 -7.34
C CYS A 113 -4.75 5.72 -6.40
N LEU A 114 -6.06 5.88 -6.43
CA LEU A 114 -7.04 5.05 -5.72
C LEU A 114 -7.71 4.13 -6.73
N VAL A 115 -7.60 2.83 -6.47
CA VAL A 115 -8.23 1.76 -7.25
C VAL A 115 -9.28 1.10 -6.36
N ARG A 116 -10.55 1.19 -6.74
CA ARG A 116 -11.69 0.55 -6.04
C ARG A 116 -12.21 -0.59 -6.88
N LEU A 117 -12.14 -1.80 -6.35
CA LEU A 117 -12.67 -2.99 -7.00
C LEU A 117 -14.20 -2.97 -7.01
N GLU A 118 -14.80 -3.69 -7.98
CA GLU A 118 -16.24 -3.95 -7.97
C GLU A 118 -16.64 -4.74 -6.72
N SER A 119 -17.70 -4.29 -6.05
CA SER A 119 -18.17 -4.92 -4.79
C SER A 119 -18.74 -6.32 -4.99
N VAL A 120 -19.11 -6.67 -6.21
CA VAL A 120 -19.62 -8.01 -6.59
C VAL A 120 -18.53 -8.94 -7.11
N SER A 121 -17.29 -8.46 -7.19
CA SER A 121 -16.17 -9.30 -7.64
C SER A 121 -15.70 -10.22 -6.51
N ASP A 122 -15.45 -11.49 -6.83
CA ASP A 122 -14.82 -12.45 -5.94
C ASP A 122 -13.30 -12.22 -5.78
N VAL A 123 -12.85 -10.98 -6.01
CA VAL A 123 -11.43 -10.60 -5.97
C VAL A 123 -11.10 -9.95 -4.64
N ASN A 124 -10.20 -10.56 -3.89
CA ASN A 124 -9.71 -10.01 -2.63
C ASN A 124 -8.76 -8.82 -2.90
N PRO A 125 -9.07 -7.60 -2.42
CA PRO A 125 -8.21 -6.43 -2.64
C PRO A 125 -6.78 -6.61 -2.12
N ARG A 126 -6.60 -7.35 -1.02
CA ARG A 126 -5.27 -7.63 -0.47
C ARG A 126 -4.47 -8.60 -1.33
N TRP A 127 -5.15 -9.57 -2.00
CA TRP A 127 -4.51 -10.39 -3.02
C TRP A 127 -3.91 -9.53 -4.13
N VAL A 128 -4.72 -8.62 -4.67
CA VAL A 128 -4.26 -7.68 -5.71
C VAL A 128 -3.12 -6.80 -5.18
N GLY A 129 -3.25 -6.27 -3.97
CA GLY A 129 -2.22 -5.46 -3.32
C GLY A 129 -0.88 -6.21 -3.18
N HIS A 130 -0.90 -7.44 -2.65
CA HIS A 130 0.31 -8.28 -2.53
C HIS A 130 0.91 -8.63 -3.89
N PHE A 131 0.08 -8.97 -4.88
CA PHE A 131 0.58 -9.24 -6.23
C PHE A 131 1.26 -8.01 -6.83
N LEU A 132 0.63 -6.84 -6.73
CA LEU A 132 1.19 -5.58 -7.25
C LEU A 132 2.48 -5.16 -6.54
N SER A 133 2.63 -5.44 -5.24
CA SER A 133 3.85 -5.18 -4.48
C SER A 133 4.97 -6.19 -4.77
N GLY A 134 4.62 -7.37 -5.30
CA GLY A 134 5.56 -8.41 -5.69
C GLY A 134 6.27 -8.13 -7.02
N HIS A 135 7.29 -8.93 -7.32
CA HIS A 135 8.16 -8.75 -8.49
C HIS A 135 7.39 -8.59 -9.81
N ALA A 136 6.46 -9.50 -10.12
CA ALA A 136 5.71 -9.47 -11.37
C ALA A 136 4.77 -8.25 -11.50
N GLY A 137 4.29 -7.70 -10.38
CA GLY A 137 3.55 -6.43 -10.35
C GLY A 137 4.48 -5.24 -10.58
N GLN A 138 5.60 -5.19 -9.87
CA GLN A 138 6.58 -4.10 -9.97
C GLN A 138 7.21 -4.01 -11.36
N GLU A 139 7.55 -5.15 -11.97
CA GLU A 139 8.07 -5.20 -13.34
C GLU A 139 7.11 -4.58 -14.38
N GLN A 140 5.79 -4.73 -14.17
CA GLN A 140 4.81 -4.07 -15.04
C GLN A 140 4.82 -2.55 -14.87
N PHE A 141 4.97 -2.03 -13.65
CA PHE A 141 5.08 -0.58 -13.42
C PHE A 141 6.36 -0.03 -14.05
N GLU A 142 7.48 -0.74 -13.94
CA GLU A 142 8.75 -0.34 -14.56
C GLU A 142 8.65 -0.30 -16.09
N LYS A 143 8.12 -1.35 -16.70
CA LYS A 143 7.95 -1.45 -18.17
C LYS A 143 6.98 -0.41 -18.74
N LYS A 144 5.97 -0.01 -17.96
CA LYS A 144 4.94 0.95 -18.36
C LYS A 144 5.24 2.39 -17.92
N ASN A 145 6.33 2.60 -17.21
CA ASN A 145 6.81 3.93 -16.90
C ASN A 145 7.34 4.58 -18.18
N ASP A 146 6.57 5.51 -18.74
CA ASP A 146 7.01 6.31 -19.87
C ASP A 146 8.22 7.14 -19.43
N GLY A 147 9.45 6.66 -19.74
CA GLY A 147 10.72 7.27 -19.38
C GLY A 147 10.98 8.65 -20.01
N GLY A 148 9.94 9.44 -20.21
CA GLY A 148 10.01 10.85 -20.59
C GLY A 148 10.51 11.75 -19.45
N ALA A 149 10.64 13.04 -19.69
CA ALA A 149 11.18 14.04 -18.76
C ALA A 149 10.46 14.15 -17.40
N LYS A 150 9.33 13.48 -17.21
CA LYS A 150 8.61 13.29 -15.95
C LYS A 150 8.16 11.84 -15.83
N ALA A 151 8.97 11.02 -15.13
CA ALA A 151 8.55 9.69 -14.73
C ALA A 151 7.21 9.76 -13.97
N GLY A 152 6.21 8.98 -14.42
CA GLY A 152 4.89 8.93 -13.80
C GLY A 152 4.00 7.88 -14.43
N LEU A 153 3.08 7.36 -13.62
CA LEU A 153 2.05 6.45 -14.08
C LEU A 153 0.74 7.22 -14.23
N ASN A 154 0.11 7.13 -15.39
CA ASN A 154 -1.22 7.69 -15.59
C ASN A 154 -2.32 6.68 -15.25
N LEU A 155 -3.56 7.14 -15.11
CA LEU A 155 -4.69 6.26 -14.74
C LEU A 155 -4.98 5.18 -15.80
N PRO A 156 -4.89 5.43 -17.11
CA PRO A 156 -4.96 4.38 -18.12
C PRO A 156 -3.89 3.30 -17.96
N THR A 157 -2.65 3.68 -17.63
CA THR A 157 -1.57 2.73 -17.33
C THR A 157 -1.93 1.85 -16.13
N ILE A 158 -2.42 2.42 -15.03
CA ILE A 158 -2.88 1.63 -13.87
C ILE A 158 -3.99 0.66 -14.28
N ARG A 159 -4.96 1.08 -15.06
CA ARG A 159 -6.05 0.21 -15.57
C ARG A 159 -5.54 -0.95 -16.42
N SER A 160 -4.43 -0.78 -17.13
CA SER A 160 -3.84 -1.80 -18.01
C SER A 160 -2.96 -2.83 -17.29
N ILE A 161 -2.66 -2.65 -16.00
CA ILE A 161 -1.89 -3.62 -15.22
C ILE A 161 -2.66 -4.93 -15.11
N VAL A 162 -1.98 -6.03 -15.39
CA VAL A 162 -2.55 -7.38 -15.40
C VAL A 162 -2.30 -8.04 -14.04
N VAL A 163 -3.32 -8.76 -13.56
CA VAL A 163 -3.27 -9.50 -12.30
C VAL A 163 -3.77 -10.93 -12.51
N PRO A 164 -3.15 -11.94 -11.88
CA PRO A 164 -3.62 -13.31 -11.90
C PRO A 164 -4.75 -13.48 -10.90
N LEU A 165 -5.71 -14.32 -11.25
CA LEU A 165 -6.92 -14.56 -10.48
C LEU A 165 -7.05 -16.05 -10.12
N PRO A 166 -6.48 -16.48 -9.00
CA PRO A 166 -6.82 -17.76 -8.40
C PRO A 166 -8.28 -17.83 -7.95
N SER A 167 -8.74 -18.99 -7.53
CA SER A 167 -10.04 -19.08 -6.85
C SER A 167 -10.08 -18.19 -5.60
N PRO A 168 -11.25 -17.66 -5.21
CA PRO A 168 -11.37 -16.80 -4.00
C PRO A 168 -10.84 -17.46 -2.74
N GLN A 169 -11.02 -18.78 -2.62
CA GLN A 169 -10.50 -19.55 -1.49
C GLN A 169 -8.96 -19.56 -1.47
N GLU A 170 -8.33 -19.67 -2.62
CA GLU A 170 -6.87 -19.66 -2.75
C GLU A 170 -6.32 -18.26 -2.49
N GLN A 171 -6.91 -17.21 -3.07
CA GLN A 171 -6.58 -15.82 -2.75
C GLN A 171 -6.58 -15.58 -1.24
N ASN A 172 -7.66 -15.96 -0.55
CA ASN A 172 -7.81 -15.77 0.89
C ASN A 172 -6.80 -16.60 1.73
N LYS A 173 -6.41 -17.79 1.27
CA LYS A 173 -5.36 -18.58 1.93
C LYS A 173 -3.99 -17.90 1.81
N VAL A 174 -3.63 -17.46 0.62
CA VAL A 174 -2.36 -16.78 0.38
C VAL A 174 -2.28 -15.47 1.16
N VAL A 175 -3.33 -14.65 1.08
CA VAL A 175 -3.42 -13.37 1.81
C VAL A 175 -3.21 -13.58 3.31
N ARG A 176 -3.89 -14.57 3.92
CA ARG A 176 -3.71 -14.85 5.36
C ARG A 176 -2.27 -15.20 5.73
N VAL A 177 -1.56 -15.93 4.88
CA VAL A 177 -0.16 -16.28 5.14
C VAL A 177 0.73 -15.02 5.05
N LEU A 178 0.56 -14.21 4.00
CA LEU A 178 1.35 -12.99 3.80
C LEU A 178 1.08 -11.95 4.88
N ASP A 179 -0.19 -11.70 5.21
CA ASP A 179 -0.58 -10.76 6.27
C ASP A 179 -0.05 -11.17 7.65
N ARG A 180 -0.03 -12.48 7.93
CA ARG A 180 0.57 -13.00 9.17
C ARG A 180 2.07 -12.75 9.19
N LEU A 181 2.78 -12.98 8.11
CA LEU A 181 4.23 -12.71 8.01
C LEU A 181 4.52 -11.21 8.18
N ASP A 182 3.76 -10.33 7.52
CA ASP A 182 3.90 -8.88 7.69
C ASP A 182 3.69 -8.46 9.14
N SER A 183 2.69 -9.05 9.82
CA SER A 183 2.41 -8.79 11.23
C SER A 183 3.57 -9.25 12.14
N GLU A 184 4.11 -10.45 11.90
CA GLU A 184 5.24 -10.99 12.66
C GLU A 184 6.51 -10.15 12.45
N ILE A 185 6.78 -9.71 11.23
CA ILE A 185 7.89 -8.81 10.90
C ILE A 185 7.74 -7.49 11.65
N SER A 186 6.58 -6.86 11.60
CA SER A 186 6.30 -5.60 12.29
C SER A 186 6.51 -5.70 13.82
N ILE A 187 6.05 -6.81 14.43
CA ILE A 187 6.26 -7.06 15.87
C ILE A 187 7.75 -7.17 16.18
N LYS A 188 8.51 -7.92 15.36
CA LYS A 188 9.97 -8.09 15.57
C LYS A 188 10.73 -6.78 15.36
N GLN A 189 10.36 -5.97 14.38
CA GLN A 189 10.95 -4.65 14.14
C GLN A 189 10.68 -3.70 15.32
N THR A 190 9.45 -3.68 15.85
CA THR A 190 9.09 -2.89 17.03
C THR A 190 9.90 -3.33 18.25
N LYS A 191 10.06 -4.64 18.47
CA LYS A 191 10.88 -5.18 19.55
C LYS A 191 12.35 -4.79 19.40
N LEU A 192 12.89 -4.89 18.18
CA LEU A 192 14.27 -4.48 17.89
C LEU A 192 14.48 -2.99 18.19
N ALA A 193 13.59 -2.12 17.75
CA ALA A 193 13.66 -0.68 18.01
C ALA A 193 13.64 -0.37 19.52
N LYS A 194 12.78 -1.06 20.29
CA LYS A 194 12.75 -0.94 21.77
C LYS A 194 14.07 -1.36 22.41
N HIS A 195 14.67 -2.48 21.97
CA HIS A 195 15.96 -2.93 22.50
C HIS A 195 17.11 -1.99 22.12
N GLN A 196 17.10 -1.44 20.91
CA GLN A 196 18.08 -0.43 20.50
C GLN A 196 17.98 0.85 21.35
N SER A 197 16.76 1.32 21.60
CA SER A 197 16.52 2.47 22.48
C SER A 197 16.97 2.20 23.92
N LEU A 198 16.61 1.04 24.48
CA LEU A 198 17.04 0.62 25.81
C LEU A 198 18.57 0.53 25.91
N LYS A 199 19.23 -0.11 24.93
CA LYS A 199 20.69 -0.16 24.88
C LYS A 199 21.30 1.24 24.92
N LYS A 200 20.78 2.18 24.11
CA LYS A 200 21.25 3.57 24.07
C LYS A 200 21.11 4.26 25.43
N SER A 201 19.95 4.11 26.09
CA SER A 201 19.71 4.68 27.43
C SER A 201 20.66 4.09 28.49
N LEU A 202 20.78 2.76 28.51
CA LEU A 202 21.68 2.09 29.46
C LEU A 202 23.16 2.47 29.25
N MET A 203 23.60 2.57 28.00
CA MET A 203 24.96 3.05 27.69
C MET A 203 25.19 4.44 28.27
N GLN A 204 24.22 5.35 28.12
CA GLN A 204 24.33 6.70 28.68
C GLN A 204 24.40 6.70 30.19
N ASP A 205 23.61 5.88 30.89
CA ASP A 205 23.54 5.87 32.36
C ASP A 205 24.75 5.11 32.98
N LEU A 206 25.13 3.97 32.39
CA LEU A 206 26.20 3.12 32.90
C LEU A 206 27.60 3.69 32.61
N LEU A 207 27.84 4.18 31.38
CA LEU A 207 29.15 4.69 30.96
C LEU A 207 29.47 6.07 31.55
N THR A 208 28.45 6.80 32.00
CA THR A 208 28.62 8.07 32.70
C THR A 208 28.68 7.91 34.23
N GLY A 209 28.54 6.68 34.77
CA GLY A 209 28.53 6.41 36.18
C GLY A 209 27.29 6.89 36.96
N LYS A 210 26.24 7.32 36.20
CA LYS A 210 24.97 7.74 36.77
C LYS A 210 24.23 6.59 37.46
N VAL A 211 24.40 5.37 36.95
CA VAL A 211 23.89 4.12 37.54
C VAL A 211 25.04 3.15 37.68
N ARG A 212 25.12 2.49 38.86
CA ARG A 212 26.15 1.45 39.12
C ARG A 212 25.61 0.06 38.86
N VAL A 213 26.44 -0.79 38.27
CA VAL A 213 26.20 -2.23 38.21
C VAL A 213 26.73 -2.85 39.54
N THR A 214 25.88 -3.57 40.25
CA THR A 214 26.33 -4.37 41.40
C THR A 214 27.02 -5.62 40.82
N VAL A 215 28.31 -5.75 41.15
CA VAL A 215 29.07 -6.96 40.80
C VAL A 215 28.96 -7.89 42.02
N ASN A 216 28.28 -9.01 41.86
CA ASN A 216 28.26 -10.10 42.85
C ASN A 216 29.49 -10.97 42.70
#